data_ba77192200432d373768e15fd97cca13
#
_entry.id   ba77192200432d373768e15fd97cca13
#
_cell.length_a   1.000
_cell.length_b   1.000
_cell.length_c   1.000
_cell.angle_alpha   90.00
_cell.angle_beta   90.00
_cell.angle_gamma   90.00
#
_symmetry.space_group_name_H-M   'P 1'
#
loop_
_entity.id
_entity.type
_entity.pdbx_description
1 polymer ?
#
loop_
_entity_poly.entity_id
_entity_poly.type
_entity_poly.pdbx_seq_one_letter_code
_entity_poly.pdbx_strand_id
1 'polypeptide(L)'
;TSKAGDGTGINNSTDRVNTAELHGVDSSEDSKKTLTIYCWNTEFKSRLDKYYPQGTSNELTYNELADGSKEIATINGVKLNWVQVENEGNAYQTKLDEALKGQQDSTEKVDMFLMEADYALKYANGDVALSIQDLGITDDDMSQMYQYTKDVATDTKTGELKGVSWQATPGLFLYNTKIAEDVLGTSDPEKVQEAVKDWDTFTATAQKMADKGYKMVSGFDDTYRCFSNNMSSPWVTDNKITIDPQIKAWADQTKEYTDKGYNNKTSLWDDAWAAGQKIDGGVFGYFFSTWGIPFTLLPNTVDEEIKADGSNAKEGNGGYGLWKACSGPQAYYWGGTWICGAIDSDNQDIVADIMKVMTCNKDVAKAITEGEQDYTNNKAAIKELIDGGYTNAFLGGQD
;
A
#
# COMPACT_ATOMS: atom_id res chain seq x y z
N THR A 1 -12.70 -13.22 10.51
CA THR A 1 -11.50 -13.33 11.33
C THR A 1 -10.73 -14.52 10.84
N SER A 2 -9.84 -14.29 9.88
CA SER A 2 -8.85 -15.32 9.59
C SER A 2 -8.11 -15.60 10.88
N LYS A 3 -8.11 -16.81 11.28
CA LYS A 3 -7.25 -17.22 12.37
C LYS A 3 -5.83 -16.98 11.89
N ALA A 4 -5.18 -15.97 12.44
CA ALA A 4 -3.79 -15.72 12.11
C ALA A 4 -3.00 -17.01 12.28
N GLY A 5 -2.50 -17.54 11.20
CA GLY A 5 -1.54 -18.61 11.20
C GLY A 5 -2.03 -20.03 11.46
N ASP A 6 -3.30 -20.27 11.76
CA ASP A 6 -3.70 -21.61 12.20
C ASP A 6 -4.11 -22.59 11.10
N GLY A 7 -4.45 -22.12 9.94
CA GLY A 7 -4.81 -22.98 8.81
C GLY A 7 -3.63 -23.48 7.99
N THR A 8 -2.47 -22.96 8.25
CA THR A 8 -1.35 -23.04 7.34
C THR A 8 -0.24 -23.96 7.83
N GLY A 9 -0.19 -24.21 9.12
CA GLY A 9 0.94 -24.87 9.76
C GLY A 9 2.23 -24.02 9.71
N ILE A 10 2.15 -22.81 9.19
CA ILE A 10 3.20 -21.82 9.39
C ILE A 10 2.96 -21.24 10.76
N ASN A 11 3.92 -21.32 11.57
CA ASN A 11 3.79 -21.05 12.94
C ASN A 11 4.51 -19.73 13.26
N ASN A 12 3.89 -18.94 14.09
CA ASN A 12 4.48 -17.75 14.68
C ASN A 12 5.25 -18.12 15.95
N SER A 13 5.82 -19.33 15.98
CA SER A 13 6.52 -19.84 17.14
C SER A 13 7.77 -19.02 17.47
N THR A 14 8.20 -19.18 18.70
CA THR A 14 9.50 -18.64 19.14
C THR A 14 10.68 -19.45 18.62
N ASP A 15 10.41 -20.68 18.16
CA ASP A 15 11.42 -21.57 17.59
C ASP A 15 11.59 -21.23 16.11
N ARG A 16 12.45 -20.28 15.86
CA ARG A 16 12.71 -19.78 14.50
C ARG A 16 13.66 -20.68 13.77
N VAL A 17 13.41 -20.84 12.47
CA VAL A 17 14.40 -21.41 11.56
C VAL A 17 15.57 -20.43 11.47
N ASN A 18 16.79 -20.93 11.65
CA ASN A 18 17.98 -20.13 11.46
C ASN A 18 18.25 -19.97 9.95
N THR A 19 17.95 -18.81 9.42
CA THR A 19 18.13 -18.52 7.99
C THR A 19 19.57 -18.69 7.52
N ALA A 20 20.55 -18.41 8.37
CA ALA A 20 21.97 -18.57 8.03
C ALA A 20 22.35 -20.05 7.84
N GLU A 21 21.68 -20.96 8.52
CA GLU A 21 21.88 -22.41 8.35
C GLU A 21 21.26 -22.93 7.06
N LEU A 22 20.24 -22.25 6.54
CA LEU A 22 19.55 -22.64 5.31
C LEU A 22 20.23 -22.07 4.07
N HIS A 23 21.07 -21.05 4.21
CA HIS A 23 21.89 -20.52 3.14
C HIS A 23 22.85 -21.61 2.65
N GLY A 24 22.72 -22.01 1.42
CA GLY A 24 23.56 -23.04 0.84
C GLY A 24 23.07 -24.47 1.03
N VAL A 25 21.80 -24.67 1.44
CA VAL A 25 21.14 -25.96 1.31
C VAL A 25 21.14 -26.37 -0.14
N ASP A 26 21.59 -27.59 -0.42
CA ASP A 26 21.60 -28.12 -1.76
C ASP A 26 20.18 -28.22 -2.32
N SER A 27 19.92 -27.44 -3.32
CA SER A 27 18.64 -27.41 -4.02
C SER A 27 18.69 -28.25 -5.28
N SER A 28 17.52 -28.61 -5.79
CA SER A 28 17.45 -29.21 -7.11
C SER A 28 17.91 -28.21 -8.18
N GLU A 29 18.53 -28.71 -9.25
CA GLU A 29 18.88 -27.89 -10.41
C GLU A 29 17.67 -27.15 -11.01
N ASP A 30 16.46 -27.73 -10.87
CA ASP A 30 15.24 -27.13 -11.39
C ASP A 30 14.79 -25.92 -10.57
N SER A 31 14.92 -25.94 -9.23
CA SER A 31 14.59 -24.79 -8.41
C SER A 31 15.54 -23.60 -8.62
N LYS A 32 16.80 -23.84 -9.00
CA LYS A 32 17.75 -22.79 -9.39
C LYS A 32 17.45 -22.14 -10.74
N LYS A 33 16.73 -22.83 -11.62
CA LYS A 33 16.39 -22.36 -12.97
C LYS A 33 15.14 -21.52 -13.02
N THR A 34 14.38 -21.48 -11.94
CA THR A 34 13.10 -20.80 -11.86
C THR A 34 13.04 -19.93 -10.63
N LEU A 35 12.71 -18.65 -10.82
CA LEU A 35 12.42 -17.70 -9.76
C LEU A 35 10.91 -17.60 -9.61
N THR A 36 10.36 -18.17 -8.57
CA THR A 36 8.91 -18.20 -8.32
C THR A 36 8.49 -17.07 -7.38
N ILE A 37 7.56 -16.26 -7.83
CA ILE A 37 7.04 -15.09 -7.13
C ILE A 37 5.55 -15.25 -6.90
N TYR A 38 5.12 -15.20 -5.63
CA TYR A 38 3.71 -15.26 -5.24
C TYR A 38 3.14 -13.84 -5.07
N CYS A 39 2.01 -13.59 -5.70
CA CYS A 39 1.30 -12.31 -5.65
C CYS A 39 -0.22 -12.52 -5.73
N TRP A 40 -0.98 -11.47 -5.41
CA TRP A 40 -2.46 -11.54 -5.50
C TRP A 40 -3.02 -10.72 -6.67
N ASN A 41 -2.20 -9.88 -7.30
CA ASN A 41 -2.58 -9.09 -8.47
C ASN A 41 -1.34 -8.82 -9.32
N THR A 42 -1.50 -8.03 -10.37
CA THR A 42 -0.44 -7.73 -11.35
C THR A 42 0.38 -6.48 -11.01
N GLU A 43 0.11 -5.78 -9.91
CA GLU A 43 0.74 -4.50 -9.62
C GLU A 43 2.27 -4.59 -9.57
N PHE A 44 2.81 -5.46 -8.72
CA PHE A 44 4.26 -5.60 -8.60
C PHE A 44 4.91 -6.10 -9.88
N LYS A 45 4.28 -7.07 -10.55
CA LYS A 45 4.78 -7.57 -11.86
C LYS A 45 4.91 -6.43 -12.86
N SER A 46 3.89 -5.61 -12.98
CA SER A 46 3.88 -4.45 -13.87
C SER A 46 5.00 -3.46 -13.55
N ARG A 47 5.22 -3.18 -12.25
CA ARG A 47 6.31 -2.32 -11.78
C ARG A 47 7.68 -2.93 -12.09
N LEU A 48 7.85 -4.21 -11.84
CA LEU A 48 9.10 -4.93 -12.10
C LEU A 48 9.44 -4.91 -13.58
N ASP A 49 8.51 -5.30 -14.43
CA ASP A 49 8.73 -5.37 -15.88
C ASP A 49 9.16 -4.02 -16.47
N LYS A 50 8.61 -2.93 -15.96
CA LYS A 50 8.83 -1.59 -16.50
C LYS A 50 10.06 -0.88 -15.90
N TYR A 51 10.32 -1.05 -14.62
CA TYR A 51 11.30 -0.22 -13.91
C TYR A 51 12.56 -0.96 -13.45
N TYR A 52 12.48 -2.25 -13.18
CA TYR A 52 13.65 -3.03 -12.79
C TYR A 52 14.80 -2.96 -13.81
N PRO A 53 14.55 -3.00 -15.12
CA PRO A 53 15.61 -2.90 -16.13
C PRO A 53 16.43 -1.62 -16.05
N GLN A 54 15.89 -0.56 -15.48
CA GLN A 54 16.58 0.74 -15.37
C GLN A 54 17.64 0.77 -14.27
N GLY A 55 17.57 -0.13 -13.31
CA GLY A 55 18.44 -0.10 -12.12
C GLY A 55 19.29 -1.34 -11.90
N THR A 56 19.07 -2.41 -12.64
CA THR A 56 19.83 -3.65 -12.48
C THR A 56 21.01 -3.72 -13.45
N SER A 57 22.09 -4.38 -13.01
CA SER A 57 23.18 -4.82 -13.87
C SER A 57 23.03 -6.28 -14.34
N ASN A 58 21.98 -6.98 -13.88
CA ASN A 58 21.71 -8.34 -14.29
C ASN A 58 21.30 -8.42 -15.76
N GLU A 59 21.66 -9.52 -16.40
CA GLU A 59 21.25 -9.79 -17.78
C GLU A 59 19.79 -10.18 -17.84
N LEU A 60 19.02 -9.51 -18.71
CA LEU A 60 17.58 -9.72 -18.87
C LEU A 60 17.24 -10.22 -20.27
N THR A 61 16.29 -11.15 -20.34
CA THR A 61 15.58 -11.48 -21.57
C THR A 61 14.10 -11.17 -21.40
N TYR A 62 13.40 -10.98 -22.51
CA TYR A 62 12.01 -10.54 -22.52
C TYR A 62 11.13 -11.43 -23.38
N ASN A 63 9.86 -11.56 -23.00
CA ASN A 63 8.79 -11.98 -23.88
C ASN A 63 8.04 -10.76 -24.43
N GLU A 64 7.67 -10.79 -25.68
CA GLU A 64 6.79 -9.77 -26.28
C GLU A 64 5.33 -10.19 -26.09
N LEU A 65 4.51 -9.29 -25.55
CA LEU A 65 3.09 -9.51 -25.34
C LEU A 65 2.27 -9.05 -26.54
N ALA A 66 1.02 -9.51 -26.63
CA ALA A 66 0.12 -9.23 -27.75
C ALA A 66 -0.15 -7.74 -27.99
N ASP A 67 -0.06 -6.91 -26.95
CA ASP A 67 -0.22 -5.46 -27.01
C ASP A 67 1.08 -4.70 -27.41
N GLY A 68 2.16 -5.44 -27.68
CA GLY A 68 3.48 -4.90 -28.03
C GLY A 68 4.33 -4.50 -26.83
N SER A 69 3.84 -4.65 -25.59
CA SER A 69 4.63 -4.49 -24.39
C SER A 69 5.54 -5.69 -24.16
N LYS A 70 6.52 -5.54 -23.26
CA LYS A 70 7.46 -6.61 -22.93
C LYS A 70 7.36 -6.96 -21.46
N GLU A 71 7.47 -8.24 -21.15
CA GLU A 71 7.66 -8.75 -19.79
C GLU A 71 9.04 -9.37 -19.65
N ILE A 72 9.61 -9.31 -18.46
CA ILE A 72 10.87 -9.98 -18.17
C ILE A 72 10.65 -11.49 -18.19
N ALA A 73 11.40 -12.18 -19.05
CA ALA A 73 11.34 -13.63 -19.17
C ALA A 73 12.37 -14.30 -18.25
N THR A 74 13.63 -13.83 -18.26
CA THR A 74 14.71 -14.37 -17.44
C THR A 74 15.57 -13.26 -16.85
N ILE A 75 16.14 -13.55 -15.68
CA ILE A 75 17.17 -12.75 -15.02
C ILE A 75 18.39 -13.65 -14.83
N ASN A 76 19.52 -13.31 -15.45
CA ASN A 76 20.72 -14.13 -15.44
C ASN A 76 20.46 -15.59 -15.86
N GLY A 77 19.57 -15.79 -16.84
CA GLY A 77 19.17 -17.12 -17.32
C GLY A 77 18.13 -17.83 -16.46
N VAL A 78 17.76 -17.27 -15.31
CA VAL A 78 16.73 -17.83 -14.42
C VAL A 78 15.35 -17.36 -14.86
N LYS A 79 14.47 -18.30 -15.13
CA LYS A 79 13.11 -18.04 -15.62
C LYS A 79 12.21 -17.49 -14.50
N LEU A 80 11.47 -16.44 -14.77
CA LEU A 80 10.44 -15.94 -13.85
C LEU A 80 9.16 -16.76 -13.96
N ASN A 81 8.64 -17.15 -12.81
CA ASN A 81 7.37 -17.85 -12.68
C ASN A 81 6.48 -17.09 -11.67
N TRP A 82 5.41 -16.50 -12.17
CA TRP A 82 4.45 -15.75 -11.35
C TRP A 82 3.29 -16.66 -10.93
N VAL A 83 3.07 -16.78 -9.64
CA VAL A 83 1.91 -17.48 -9.08
C VAL A 83 0.96 -16.43 -8.51
N GLN A 84 -0.06 -16.12 -9.28
CA GLN A 84 -1.05 -15.11 -8.93
C GLN A 84 -2.34 -15.76 -8.45
N VAL A 85 -2.76 -15.40 -7.25
CA VAL A 85 -4.02 -15.85 -6.65
C VAL A 85 -4.69 -14.67 -5.96
N GLU A 86 -5.88 -14.29 -6.40
CA GLU A 86 -6.65 -13.24 -5.73
C GLU A 86 -6.88 -13.59 -4.26
N ASN A 87 -6.82 -12.59 -3.39
CA ASN A 87 -6.94 -12.81 -1.95
C ASN A 87 -8.39 -12.74 -1.43
N GLU A 88 -9.35 -13.07 -2.27
CA GLU A 88 -10.73 -13.22 -1.85
C GLU A 88 -10.84 -14.40 -0.85
N GLY A 89 -11.47 -14.15 0.29
CA GLY A 89 -11.58 -15.16 1.34
C GLY A 89 -10.24 -15.71 1.86
N ASN A 90 -9.17 -14.90 1.76
CA ASN A 90 -7.79 -15.29 2.10
C ASN A 90 -7.20 -16.40 1.21
N ALA A 91 -7.69 -16.58 -0.01
CA ALA A 91 -7.23 -17.64 -0.90
C ALA A 91 -5.74 -17.52 -1.24
N TYR A 92 -5.24 -16.31 -1.49
CA TYR A 92 -3.81 -16.06 -1.69
C TYR A 92 -2.97 -16.53 -0.53
N GLN A 93 -3.33 -16.11 0.69
CA GLN A 93 -2.60 -16.48 1.89
C GLN A 93 -2.61 -18.00 2.12
N THR A 94 -3.74 -18.65 1.92
CA THR A 94 -3.87 -20.10 2.06
C THR A 94 -2.93 -20.84 1.11
N LYS A 95 -2.90 -20.44 -0.15
CA LYS A 95 -2.03 -21.07 -1.17
C LYS A 95 -0.55 -20.81 -0.88
N LEU A 96 -0.19 -19.60 -0.49
CA LEU A 96 1.18 -19.26 -0.10
C LEU A 96 1.62 -20.07 1.12
N ASP A 97 0.79 -20.15 2.13
CA ASP A 97 1.08 -20.90 3.34
C ASP A 97 1.33 -22.38 3.06
N GLU A 98 0.54 -22.98 2.17
CA GLU A 98 0.74 -24.37 1.75
C GLU A 98 2.08 -24.55 1.01
N ALA A 99 2.42 -23.64 0.12
CA ALA A 99 3.68 -23.68 -0.62
C ALA A 99 4.90 -23.55 0.31
N LEU A 100 4.82 -22.67 1.32
CA LEU A 100 5.91 -22.43 2.25
C LEU A 100 6.14 -23.56 3.26
N LYS A 101 5.14 -24.39 3.53
CA LYS A 101 5.28 -25.54 4.46
C LYS A 101 6.36 -26.53 4.08
N GLY A 102 6.49 -26.81 2.79
CA GLY A 102 7.44 -27.81 2.28
C GLY A 102 8.68 -27.20 1.66
N GLN A 103 8.98 -25.95 1.96
CA GLN A 103 9.99 -25.15 1.27
C GLN A 103 11.35 -25.83 1.18
N GLN A 104 11.86 -26.39 2.27
CA GLN A 104 13.19 -26.97 2.34
C GLN A 104 13.38 -28.16 1.38
N ASP A 105 12.37 -29.01 1.28
CA ASP A 105 12.43 -30.25 0.52
C ASP A 105 11.78 -30.12 -0.89
N SER A 106 11.30 -28.93 -1.22
CA SER A 106 10.61 -28.71 -2.48
C SER A 106 11.57 -28.56 -3.64
N THR A 107 11.21 -29.13 -4.78
CA THR A 107 11.83 -28.88 -6.09
C THR A 107 11.25 -27.63 -6.77
N GLU A 108 10.11 -27.13 -6.28
CA GLU A 108 9.41 -25.94 -6.76
C GLU A 108 9.31 -24.92 -5.61
N LYS A 109 10.46 -24.37 -5.24
CA LYS A 109 10.54 -23.44 -4.12
C LYS A 109 9.91 -22.10 -4.44
N VAL A 110 9.28 -21.47 -3.43
CA VAL A 110 8.97 -20.05 -3.44
C VAL A 110 10.28 -19.27 -3.24
N ASP A 111 10.57 -18.32 -4.10
CA ASP A 111 11.74 -17.44 -3.96
C ASP A 111 11.37 -16.08 -3.36
N MET A 112 10.26 -15.51 -3.83
CA MET A 112 9.72 -14.25 -3.33
C MET A 112 8.22 -14.38 -3.12
N PHE A 113 7.70 -13.66 -2.17
CA PHE A 113 6.27 -13.49 -2.00
C PHE A 113 5.93 -12.08 -1.54
N LEU A 114 4.74 -11.66 -1.89
CA LEU A 114 4.22 -10.36 -1.48
C LEU A 114 3.30 -10.52 -0.27
N MET A 115 3.32 -9.52 0.60
CA MET A 115 2.37 -9.40 1.70
C MET A 115 1.79 -8.00 1.74
N GLU A 116 0.55 -7.90 2.15
CA GLU A 116 -0.16 -6.62 2.31
C GLU A 116 -0.13 -6.21 3.79
N ALA A 117 -0.27 -4.92 4.05
CA ALA A 117 -0.18 -4.34 5.40
C ALA A 117 -1.07 -5.05 6.44
N ASP A 118 -2.28 -5.44 6.06
CA ASP A 118 -3.26 -6.00 6.99
C ASP A 118 -2.85 -7.38 7.55
N TYR A 119 -2.00 -8.11 6.85
CA TYR A 119 -1.51 -9.42 7.31
C TYR A 119 0.03 -9.54 7.33
N ALA A 120 0.74 -8.42 7.22
CA ALA A 120 2.20 -8.42 7.19
C ALA A 120 2.83 -9.10 8.41
N LEU A 121 2.29 -8.88 9.60
CA LEU A 121 2.81 -9.48 10.83
C LEU A 121 2.72 -11.01 10.86
N LYS A 122 1.76 -11.60 10.16
CA LYS A 122 1.66 -13.06 10.03
C LYS A 122 2.95 -13.65 9.48
N TYR A 123 3.53 -13.03 8.47
CA TYR A 123 4.75 -13.49 7.82
C TYR A 123 6.03 -12.91 8.44
N ALA A 124 5.98 -11.67 8.89
CA ALA A 124 7.12 -11.03 9.53
C ALA A 124 7.48 -11.68 10.87
N ASN A 125 6.48 -12.11 11.65
CA ASN A 125 6.68 -12.79 12.93
C ASN A 125 6.96 -14.30 12.79
N GLY A 126 6.94 -14.84 11.57
CA GLY A 126 7.18 -16.27 11.31
C GLY A 126 8.60 -16.56 10.86
N ASP A 127 8.79 -17.82 10.49
CA ASP A 127 10.10 -18.35 10.05
C ASP A 127 10.23 -18.41 8.52
N VAL A 128 9.23 -17.91 7.78
CA VAL A 128 9.11 -18.14 6.33
C VAL A 128 9.73 -17.05 5.49
N ALA A 129 10.00 -15.88 6.04
CA ALA A 129 10.65 -14.77 5.36
C ALA A 129 12.10 -14.62 5.83
N LEU A 130 13.00 -14.45 4.87
CA LEU A 130 14.40 -14.14 5.15
C LEU A 130 14.54 -12.75 5.78
N SER A 131 15.48 -12.61 6.70
CA SER A 131 15.91 -11.28 7.16
C SER A 131 16.47 -10.48 5.99
N ILE A 132 16.06 -9.24 5.84
CA ILE A 132 16.55 -8.36 4.78
C ILE A 132 18.07 -8.14 4.88
N GLN A 133 18.61 -8.08 6.08
CA GLN A 133 20.06 -7.96 6.29
C GLN A 133 20.82 -9.22 5.86
N ASP A 134 20.25 -10.41 6.03
CA ASP A 134 20.83 -11.66 5.56
C ASP A 134 20.89 -11.72 4.02
N LEU A 135 20.02 -10.98 3.34
CA LEU A 135 20.08 -10.79 1.88
C LEU A 135 21.13 -9.76 1.44
N GLY A 136 21.87 -9.18 2.36
CA GLY A 136 22.93 -8.21 2.08
C GLY A 136 22.42 -6.79 1.81
N ILE A 137 21.18 -6.49 2.14
CA ILE A 137 20.62 -5.14 2.06
C ILE A 137 20.87 -4.45 3.40
N THR A 138 21.67 -3.40 3.39
CA THR A 138 22.15 -2.73 4.61
C THR A 138 21.21 -1.61 5.06
N ASP A 139 21.40 -1.16 6.31
CA ASP A 139 20.69 0.02 6.82
C ASP A 139 21.00 1.26 5.98
N ASP A 140 22.22 1.39 5.48
CA ASP A 140 22.63 2.45 4.56
C ASP A 140 21.83 2.40 3.24
N ASP A 141 21.67 1.22 2.66
CA ASP A 141 20.84 1.04 1.46
C ASP A 141 19.40 1.52 1.68
N MET A 142 18.87 1.30 2.88
CA MET A 142 17.51 1.61 3.27
C MET A 142 17.34 2.97 3.96
N SER A 143 18.38 3.81 3.98
CA SER A 143 18.40 5.07 4.73
C SER A 143 17.33 6.07 4.29
N GLN A 144 16.83 5.98 3.06
CA GLN A 144 15.81 6.86 2.52
C GLN A 144 14.38 6.33 2.65
N MET A 145 14.20 5.13 3.20
CA MET A 145 12.87 4.59 3.48
C MET A 145 12.19 5.32 4.64
N TYR A 146 10.88 5.43 4.56
CA TYR A 146 10.06 5.88 5.69
C TYR A 146 10.05 4.83 6.79
N GLN A 147 10.26 5.25 8.03
CA GLN A 147 10.43 4.33 9.16
C GLN A 147 9.23 3.40 9.35
N TYR A 148 7.98 3.90 9.18
CA TYR A 148 6.81 3.05 9.37
C TYR A 148 6.78 1.84 8.42
N THR A 149 7.33 1.97 7.20
CA THR A 149 7.38 0.86 6.26
C THR A 149 8.28 -0.28 6.74
N LYS A 150 9.32 0.06 7.49
CA LYS A 150 10.16 -0.94 8.17
C LYS A 150 9.45 -1.53 9.38
N ASP A 151 8.79 -0.71 10.17
CA ASP A 151 8.10 -1.15 11.40
C ASP A 151 6.99 -2.18 11.08
N VAL A 152 6.23 -1.97 10.02
CA VAL A 152 5.17 -2.89 9.57
C VAL A 152 5.71 -4.29 9.26
N ALA A 153 6.91 -4.39 8.70
CA ALA A 153 7.52 -5.64 8.25
C ALA A 153 8.58 -6.18 9.21
N THR A 154 8.67 -5.64 10.41
CA THR A 154 9.65 -6.06 11.42
C THR A 154 9.04 -7.10 12.35
N ASP A 155 9.78 -8.19 12.56
CA ASP A 155 9.44 -9.21 13.55
C ASP A 155 9.39 -8.59 14.95
N THR A 156 8.25 -8.65 15.59
CA THR A 156 8.02 -8.02 16.90
C THR A 156 8.80 -8.65 18.05
N LYS A 157 9.29 -9.88 17.87
CA LYS A 157 10.06 -10.62 18.88
C LYS A 157 11.58 -10.45 18.71
N THR A 158 12.05 -10.46 17.47
CA THR A 158 13.49 -10.46 17.17
C THR A 158 14.01 -9.12 16.72
N GLY A 159 13.14 -8.22 16.26
CA GLY A 159 13.52 -6.94 15.67
C GLY A 159 14.09 -7.05 14.26
N GLU A 160 14.07 -8.23 13.64
CA GLU A 160 14.55 -8.41 12.28
C GLU A 160 13.54 -7.89 11.26
N LEU A 161 14.02 -7.14 10.28
CA LEU A 161 13.23 -6.68 9.14
C LEU A 161 13.08 -7.83 8.14
N LYS A 162 11.84 -8.14 7.76
CA LYS A 162 11.46 -9.30 6.95
C LYS A 162 10.92 -8.96 5.56
N GLY A 163 10.66 -7.72 5.30
CA GLY A 163 10.11 -7.28 4.01
C GLY A 163 10.42 -5.82 3.75
N VAL A 164 10.44 -5.45 2.48
CA VAL A 164 10.65 -4.07 2.01
C VAL A 164 9.60 -3.69 0.98
N SER A 165 9.26 -2.41 0.93
CA SER A 165 8.26 -1.89 0.00
C SER A 165 8.85 -0.82 -0.92
N TRP A 166 8.42 -0.81 -2.18
CA TRP A 166 8.74 0.28 -3.11
C TRP A 166 7.86 1.50 -2.90
N GLN A 167 6.68 1.31 -2.29
CA GLN A 167 5.70 2.36 -2.08
C GLN A 167 5.62 2.75 -0.60
N ALA A 168 5.37 4.00 -0.37
CA ALA A 168 4.79 4.49 0.87
C ALA A 168 3.32 4.81 0.62
N THR A 169 2.50 4.73 1.65
CA THR A 169 1.06 4.93 1.54
C THR A 169 0.58 5.95 2.56
N PRO A 170 1.13 7.21 2.51
CA PRO A 170 0.73 8.23 3.46
C PRO A 170 -0.75 8.55 3.30
N GLY A 171 -1.42 8.70 4.44
CA GLY A 171 -2.82 9.08 4.49
C GLY A 171 -3.02 10.55 4.15
N LEU A 172 -4.10 10.82 3.44
CA LEU A 172 -4.51 12.15 3.03
C LEU A 172 -5.98 12.39 3.40
N PHE A 173 -6.36 13.64 3.53
CA PHE A 173 -7.75 14.08 3.46
C PHE A 173 -7.97 14.75 2.10
N LEU A 174 -8.72 14.09 1.24
CA LEU A 174 -9.05 14.55 -0.11
C LEU A 174 -10.40 15.25 -0.06
N TYR A 175 -10.45 16.50 -0.48
CA TYR A 175 -11.65 17.31 -0.34
C TYR A 175 -12.14 17.88 -1.67
N ASN A 176 -13.44 18.03 -1.75
CA ASN A 176 -14.17 18.65 -2.84
C ASN A 176 -14.00 20.18 -2.78
N THR A 177 -13.32 20.76 -3.77
CA THR A 177 -13.00 22.19 -3.77
C THR A 177 -14.23 23.08 -3.91
N LYS A 178 -15.29 22.61 -4.58
CA LYS A 178 -16.54 23.38 -4.70
C LYS A 178 -17.25 23.51 -3.36
N ILE A 179 -17.29 22.42 -2.59
CA ILE A 179 -17.87 22.46 -1.24
C ILE A 179 -17.01 23.32 -0.30
N ALA A 180 -15.68 23.20 -0.40
CA ALA A 180 -14.77 24.05 0.37
C ALA A 180 -15.03 25.54 0.11
N GLU A 181 -15.15 25.95 -1.12
CA GLU A 181 -15.47 27.35 -1.49
C GLU A 181 -16.83 27.78 -0.93
N ASP A 182 -17.85 26.93 -1.05
CA ASP A 182 -19.21 27.27 -0.58
C ASP A 182 -19.28 27.41 0.95
N VAL A 183 -18.63 26.55 1.70
CA VAL A 183 -18.73 26.50 3.15
C VAL A 183 -17.63 27.28 3.87
N LEU A 184 -16.40 27.18 3.38
CA LEU A 184 -15.22 27.79 4.02
C LEU A 184 -14.77 29.10 3.35
N GLY A 185 -15.29 29.40 2.14
CA GLY A 185 -14.89 30.56 1.36
C GLY A 185 -13.50 30.42 0.72
N THR A 186 -12.93 29.24 0.71
CA THR A 186 -11.61 28.96 0.15
C THR A 186 -11.47 27.48 -0.17
N SER A 187 -10.69 27.17 -1.20
CA SER A 187 -10.23 25.80 -1.51
C SER A 187 -8.71 25.65 -1.39
N ASP A 188 -8.04 26.68 -0.90
CA ASP A 188 -6.59 26.64 -0.66
C ASP A 188 -6.22 25.55 0.35
N PRO A 189 -5.28 24.63 0.00
CA PRO A 189 -4.95 23.47 0.85
C PRO A 189 -4.49 23.85 2.26
N GLU A 190 -3.71 24.90 2.42
CA GLU A 190 -3.25 25.35 3.74
C GLU A 190 -4.40 25.85 4.62
N LYS A 191 -5.32 26.59 4.02
CA LYS A 191 -6.50 27.12 4.73
C LYS A 191 -7.52 26.03 5.03
N VAL A 192 -7.72 25.07 4.12
CA VAL A 192 -8.57 23.91 4.39
C VAL A 192 -7.95 23.06 5.49
N GLN A 193 -6.64 22.86 5.50
CA GLN A 193 -5.94 22.16 6.58
C GLN A 193 -6.20 22.79 7.94
N GLU A 194 -6.22 24.12 8.05
CA GLU A 194 -6.58 24.79 9.30
C GLU A 194 -8.00 24.46 9.79
N ALA A 195 -8.93 24.23 8.86
CA ALA A 195 -10.32 23.86 9.17
C ALA A 195 -10.49 22.39 9.57
N VAL A 196 -9.46 21.54 9.37
CA VAL A 196 -9.51 20.09 9.65
C VAL A 196 -8.29 19.59 10.43
N LYS A 197 -7.52 20.46 11.05
CA LYS A 197 -6.19 20.19 11.62
C LYS A 197 -6.16 19.25 12.83
N ASP A 198 -7.25 19.10 13.52
CA ASP A 198 -7.44 18.17 14.64
C ASP A 198 -8.90 17.71 14.69
N TRP A 199 -9.20 16.73 15.54
CA TRP A 199 -10.56 16.17 15.58
C TRP A 199 -11.60 17.16 16.10
N ASP A 200 -11.26 18.06 17.01
CA ASP A 200 -12.19 19.08 17.49
C ASP A 200 -12.55 20.06 16.38
N THR A 201 -11.56 20.55 15.65
CA THR A 201 -11.75 21.46 14.52
C THR A 201 -12.45 20.74 13.35
N PHE A 202 -12.09 19.50 13.07
CA PHE A 202 -12.75 18.65 12.05
C PHE A 202 -14.24 18.49 12.35
N THR A 203 -14.60 18.21 13.59
CA THR A 203 -16.01 18.07 14.02
C THR A 203 -16.75 19.40 13.94
N ALA A 204 -16.11 20.51 14.30
CA ALA A 204 -16.71 21.85 14.14
C ALA A 204 -16.98 22.17 12.66
N THR A 205 -16.07 21.80 11.78
CA THR A 205 -16.26 21.94 10.33
C THR A 205 -17.37 21.03 9.81
N ALA A 206 -17.49 19.81 10.34
CA ALA A 206 -18.58 18.88 10.01
C ALA A 206 -19.96 19.51 10.28
N GLN A 207 -20.12 20.26 11.38
CA GLN A 207 -21.34 21.00 11.67
C GLN A 207 -21.61 22.08 10.62
N LYS A 208 -20.59 22.83 10.21
CA LYS A 208 -20.74 23.84 9.15
C LYS A 208 -21.17 23.22 7.82
N MET A 209 -20.64 22.05 7.50
CA MET A 209 -21.05 21.30 6.32
C MET A 209 -22.51 20.88 6.39
N ALA A 210 -22.93 20.31 7.52
CA ALA A 210 -24.33 19.90 7.74
C ALA A 210 -25.30 21.06 7.66
N ASP A 211 -24.93 22.23 8.21
CA ASP A 211 -25.74 23.44 8.15
C ASP A 211 -26.02 23.93 6.72
N LYS A 212 -25.14 23.58 5.79
CA LYS A 212 -25.27 23.86 4.35
C LYS A 212 -25.82 22.68 3.54
N GLY A 213 -26.19 21.57 4.18
CA GLY A 213 -26.74 20.39 3.53
C GLY A 213 -25.73 19.42 2.97
N TYR A 214 -24.46 19.57 3.30
CA TYR A 214 -23.40 18.64 2.90
C TYR A 214 -23.08 17.62 4.00
N LYS A 215 -22.39 16.56 3.63
CA LYS A 215 -21.82 15.59 4.57
C LYS A 215 -20.32 15.79 4.69
N MET A 216 -19.81 15.69 5.90
CA MET A 216 -18.36 15.82 6.14
C MET A 216 -17.58 14.65 5.55
N VAL A 217 -18.10 13.44 5.75
CA VAL A 217 -17.55 12.18 5.22
C VAL A 217 -18.70 11.33 4.68
N SER A 218 -18.38 10.23 3.99
CA SER A 218 -19.40 9.37 3.38
C SER A 218 -19.93 8.30 4.33
N GLY A 219 -19.07 7.57 5.01
CA GLY A 219 -19.43 6.34 5.69
C GLY A 219 -18.99 6.21 7.14
N PHE A 220 -19.43 5.09 7.73
CA PHE A 220 -19.19 4.75 9.12
C PHE A 220 -17.71 4.53 9.45
N ASP A 221 -16.94 4.03 8.51
CA ASP A 221 -15.57 3.58 8.70
C ASP A 221 -14.52 4.47 8.01
N ASP A 222 -14.94 5.62 7.48
CA ASP A 222 -14.05 6.52 6.73
C ASP A 222 -12.83 6.99 7.56
N THR A 223 -13.00 7.25 8.84
CA THR A 223 -11.92 7.73 9.71
C THR A 223 -11.17 6.61 10.44
N TYR A 224 -11.56 5.36 10.26
CA TYR A 224 -11.05 4.23 11.04
C TYR A 224 -9.52 4.13 11.05
N ARG A 225 -8.86 4.29 9.90
CA ARG A 225 -7.39 4.14 9.78
C ARG A 225 -6.63 5.17 10.61
N CYS A 226 -7.16 6.35 10.78
CA CYS A 226 -6.56 7.38 11.64
C CYS A 226 -6.44 6.90 13.09
N PHE A 227 -7.40 6.14 13.56
CA PHE A 227 -7.40 5.61 14.92
C PHE A 227 -6.65 4.27 15.03
N SER A 228 -6.90 3.34 14.11
CA SER A 228 -6.28 2.01 14.15
C SER A 228 -4.76 2.05 13.99
N ASN A 229 -4.21 2.99 13.23
CA ASN A 229 -2.76 3.16 13.11
C ASN A 229 -2.09 3.64 14.42
N ASN A 230 -2.85 4.18 15.33
CA ASN A 230 -2.35 4.75 16.59
C ASN A 230 -2.69 3.89 17.81
N MET A 231 -3.06 2.63 17.61
CA MET A 231 -3.27 1.68 18.68
C MET A 231 -1.98 1.46 19.47
N SER A 232 -2.10 1.40 20.79
CA SER A 232 -0.99 1.12 21.71
C SER A 232 -0.90 -0.36 22.12
N SER A 233 -1.94 -1.13 21.83
CA SER A 233 -2.01 -2.56 22.19
C SER A 233 -2.64 -3.38 21.05
N PRO A 234 -2.25 -4.66 20.91
CA PRO A 234 -2.89 -5.55 19.95
C PRO A 234 -4.32 -5.91 20.39
N TRP A 235 -5.12 -6.42 19.45
CA TRP A 235 -6.48 -6.89 19.73
C TRP A 235 -6.55 -8.04 20.72
N VAL A 236 -5.47 -8.83 20.80
CA VAL A 236 -5.38 -9.98 21.72
C VAL A 236 -4.12 -9.85 22.54
N THR A 237 -4.28 -9.82 23.86
CA THR A 237 -3.19 -9.83 24.85
C THR A 237 -3.50 -10.91 25.89
N ASP A 238 -2.55 -11.81 26.15
CA ASP A 238 -2.72 -12.92 27.11
C ASP A 238 -4.01 -13.74 26.88
N ASN A 239 -4.29 -14.08 25.62
CA ASN A 239 -5.50 -14.78 25.17
C ASN A 239 -6.83 -14.08 25.49
N LYS A 240 -6.80 -12.78 25.72
CA LYS A 240 -7.99 -11.96 25.96
C LYS A 240 -8.11 -10.88 24.89
N ILE A 241 -9.34 -10.62 24.47
CA ILE A 241 -9.64 -9.49 23.58
C ILE A 241 -9.43 -8.20 24.36
N THR A 242 -8.61 -7.32 23.78
CA THR A 242 -8.34 -5.98 24.31
C THR A 242 -8.86 -4.96 23.30
N ILE A 243 -9.75 -4.08 23.74
CA ILE A 243 -10.22 -2.98 22.91
C ILE A 243 -9.39 -1.75 23.27
N ASP A 244 -8.53 -1.33 22.33
CA ASP A 244 -7.68 -0.16 22.52
C ASP A 244 -8.53 1.10 22.66
N PRO A 245 -8.13 2.08 23.50
CA PRO A 245 -8.83 3.37 23.61
C PRO A 245 -9.01 4.09 22.27
N GLN A 246 -8.10 3.91 21.31
CA GLN A 246 -8.23 4.50 19.97
C GLN A 246 -9.43 3.90 19.21
N ILE A 247 -9.65 2.60 19.32
CA ILE A 247 -10.79 1.94 18.67
C ILE A 247 -12.11 2.39 19.31
N LYS A 248 -12.13 2.53 20.64
CA LYS A 248 -13.29 3.10 21.33
C LYS A 248 -13.57 4.53 20.90
N ALA A 249 -12.54 5.35 20.77
CA ALA A 249 -12.67 6.74 20.32
C ALA A 249 -13.24 6.83 18.90
N TRP A 250 -12.81 5.95 18.00
CA TRP A 250 -13.39 5.83 16.65
C TRP A 250 -14.88 5.44 16.72
N ALA A 251 -15.22 4.45 17.53
CA ALA A 251 -16.61 4.00 17.67
C ALA A 251 -17.53 5.11 18.20
N ASP A 252 -17.07 5.85 19.18
CA ASP A 252 -17.78 7.00 19.73
C ASP A 252 -17.95 8.12 18.67
N GLN A 253 -16.89 8.41 17.91
CA GLN A 253 -16.92 9.41 16.84
C GLN A 253 -17.89 9.02 15.72
N THR A 254 -17.79 7.80 15.20
CA THR A 254 -18.65 7.38 14.08
C THR A 254 -20.12 7.35 14.50
N LYS A 255 -20.40 6.97 15.74
CA LYS A 255 -21.76 7.07 16.31
C LYS A 255 -22.23 8.53 16.36
N GLU A 256 -21.42 9.45 16.89
CA GLU A 256 -21.74 10.88 16.92
C GLU A 256 -22.00 11.44 15.53
N TYR A 257 -21.13 11.12 14.56
CA TYR A 257 -21.24 11.63 13.21
C TYR A 257 -22.50 11.07 12.50
N THR A 258 -22.85 9.83 12.78
CA THR A 258 -24.09 9.23 12.28
C THR A 258 -25.34 9.90 12.89
N ASP A 259 -25.35 10.06 14.19
CA ASP A 259 -26.47 10.67 14.91
C ASP A 259 -26.70 12.14 14.51
N LYS A 260 -25.63 12.88 14.27
CA LYS A 260 -25.68 14.29 13.87
C LYS A 260 -25.81 14.50 12.35
N GLY A 261 -25.81 13.44 11.56
CA GLY A 261 -25.97 13.51 10.12
C GLY A 261 -24.74 14.06 9.38
N TYR A 262 -23.54 13.80 9.87
CA TYR A 262 -22.30 14.20 9.23
C TYR A 262 -21.78 13.21 8.20
N ASN A 263 -22.39 12.02 8.13
CA ASN A 263 -22.13 11.01 7.12
C ASN A 263 -23.41 10.54 6.42
N ASN A 264 -23.26 9.78 5.33
CA ASN A 264 -24.36 9.20 4.55
C ASN A 264 -24.74 7.80 5.00
N LYS A 265 -24.22 7.30 6.12
CA LYS A 265 -24.48 5.95 6.63
C LYS A 265 -24.12 4.85 5.62
N THR A 266 -23.01 5.03 4.93
CA THR A 266 -22.48 4.09 3.97
C THR A 266 -21.37 3.22 4.56
N SER A 267 -21.10 2.10 3.93
CA SER A 267 -19.94 1.27 4.23
C SER A 267 -18.88 1.42 3.15
N LEU A 268 -17.62 1.32 3.56
CA LEU A 268 -16.47 1.42 2.66
C LEU A 268 -16.62 0.46 1.47
N TRP A 269 -16.34 0.96 0.28
CA TRP A 269 -16.39 0.27 -1.01
C TRP A 269 -17.79 0.01 -1.56
N ASP A 270 -18.86 0.32 -0.85
CA ASP A 270 -20.21 0.22 -1.40
C ASP A 270 -20.45 1.29 -2.47
N ASP A 271 -21.37 1.01 -3.40
CA ASP A 271 -21.77 1.97 -4.44
C ASP A 271 -22.29 3.28 -3.84
N ALA A 272 -23.02 3.21 -2.74
CA ALA A 272 -23.52 4.38 -2.03
C ALA A 272 -22.39 5.23 -1.42
N TRP A 273 -21.33 4.58 -0.94
CA TRP A 273 -20.13 5.26 -0.46
C TRP A 273 -19.39 5.95 -1.62
N ALA A 274 -19.23 5.27 -2.74
CA ALA A 274 -18.58 5.78 -3.94
C ALA A 274 -19.36 6.94 -4.60
N ALA A 275 -20.68 6.97 -4.45
CA ALA A 275 -21.52 8.02 -5.04
C ALA A 275 -21.15 9.43 -4.55
N GLY A 276 -20.64 9.57 -3.33
CA GLY A 276 -20.17 10.84 -2.79
C GLY A 276 -18.90 11.37 -3.46
N GLN A 277 -18.21 10.56 -4.25
CA GLN A 277 -17.01 10.95 -5.00
C GLN A 277 -17.34 11.72 -6.29
N LYS A 278 -18.59 11.76 -6.71
CA LYS A 278 -19.04 12.71 -7.74
C LYS A 278 -18.92 14.13 -7.19
N ILE A 279 -18.53 15.07 -8.06
CA ILE A 279 -18.31 16.46 -7.64
C ILE A 279 -19.58 17.12 -7.09
N ASP A 280 -20.75 16.67 -7.51
CA ASP A 280 -22.08 17.08 -7.03
C ASP A 280 -22.69 16.12 -6.00
N GLY A 281 -21.91 15.15 -5.52
CA GLY A 281 -22.36 14.10 -4.60
C GLY A 281 -22.58 14.54 -3.16
N GLY A 282 -22.24 15.78 -2.81
CA GLY A 282 -22.55 16.38 -1.50
C GLY A 282 -21.67 15.92 -0.33
N VAL A 283 -20.61 15.17 -0.58
CA VAL A 283 -19.62 14.77 0.45
C VAL A 283 -18.40 15.66 0.35
N PHE A 284 -18.02 16.28 1.46
CA PHE A 284 -16.89 17.19 1.50
C PHE A 284 -15.56 16.47 1.27
N GLY A 285 -15.31 15.37 1.99
CA GLY A 285 -14.02 14.74 1.87
C GLY A 285 -13.98 13.25 2.15
N TYR A 286 -12.87 12.66 1.75
CA TYR A 286 -12.54 11.25 1.87
C TYR A 286 -11.15 11.08 2.46
N PHE A 287 -10.99 10.07 3.28
CA PHE A 287 -9.71 9.63 3.78
C PHE A 287 -9.19 8.52 2.87
N PHE A 288 -8.13 8.81 2.13
CA PHE A 288 -7.41 7.84 1.32
C PHE A 288 -5.91 7.93 1.58
N SER A 289 -5.19 6.90 1.20
CA SER A 289 -3.78 7.06 0.87
C SER A 289 -3.64 7.44 -0.61
N THR A 290 -2.41 7.73 -1.02
CA THR A 290 -2.09 8.16 -2.39
C THR A 290 -2.59 7.21 -3.47
N TRP A 291 -2.58 5.90 -3.23
CA TRP A 291 -3.11 4.90 -4.18
C TRP A 291 -4.63 5.02 -4.39
N GLY A 292 -5.35 5.58 -3.42
CA GLY A 292 -6.80 5.76 -3.51
C GLY A 292 -7.22 6.77 -4.58
N ILE A 293 -6.33 7.69 -4.96
CA ILE A 293 -6.60 8.65 -6.03
C ILE A 293 -6.86 7.94 -7.36
N PRO A 294 -5.91 7.18 -7.93
CA PRO A 294 -6.16 6.48 -9.18
C PRO A 294 -7.09 5.27 -9.05
N PHE A 295 -7.13 4.65 -7.86
CA PHE A 295 -7.89 3.42 -7.65
C PHE A 295 -9.40 3.63 -7.49
N THR A 296 -9.81 4.69 -6.81
CA THR A 296 -11.23 4.91 -6.51
C THR A 296 -11.72 6.32 -6.81
N LEU A 297 -11.03 7.38 -6.40
CA LEU A 297 -11.54 8.73 -6.54
C LEU A 297 -11.62 9.16 -8.01
N LEU A 298 -10.56 8.98 -8.78
CA LEU A 298 -10.53 9.34 -10.19
C LEU A 298 -11.62 8.62 -11.00
N PRO A 299 -11.71 7.27 -10.99
CA PRO A 299 -12.72 6.59 -11.79
C PRO A 299 -14.15 6.92 -11.37
N ASN A 300 -14.40 7.21 -10.09
CA ASN A 300 -15.75 7.52 -9.61
C ASN A 300 -16.15 8.99 -9.77
N THR A 301 -15.20 9.91 -9.86
CA THR A 301 -15.51 11.34 -9.97
C THR A 301 -15.66 11.84 -11.42
N VAL A 302 -15.04 11.16 -12.39
CA VAL A 302 -15.16 11.55 -13.80
C VAL A 302 -16.52 11.14 -14.38
N ASP A 303 -16.98 11.89 -15.38
CA ASP A 303 -18.19 11.56 -16.14
C ASP A 303 -17.89 10.56 -17.25
N GLU A 304 -16.73 10.69 -17.88
CA GLU A 304 -16.25 9.78 -18.91
C GLU A 304 -14.95 9.11 -18.45
N GLU A 305 -14.86 7.79 -18.65
CA GLU A 305 -13.62 7.04 -18.38
C GLU A 305 -12.42 7.69 -19.07
N ILE A 306 -11.29 7.78 -18.37
CA ILE A 306 -10.08 8.38 -18.92
C ILE A 306 -9.57 7.53 -20.09
N LYS A 307 -9.41 8.17 -21.23
CA LYS A 307 -8.91 7.55 -22.45
C LYS A 307 -7.43 7.24 -22.32
N ALA A 308 -6.99 6.20 -23.03
CA ALA A 308 -5.59 5.77 -23.02
C ALA A 308 -4.60 6.88 -23.44
N ASP A 309 -5.02 7.79 -24.32
CA ASP A 309 -4.23 8.94 -24.74
C ASP A 309 -4.27 10.14 -23.77
N GLY A 310 -5.06 10.03 -22.68
CA GLY A 310 -5.20 11.08 -21.68
C GLY A 310 -5.93 12.34 -22.17
N SER A 311 -6.52 12.34 -23.34
CA SER A 311 -7.11 13.53 -23.96
C SER A 311 -8.27 14.16 -23.18
N ASN A 312 -8.98 13.37 -22.39
CA ASN A 312 -10.08 13.80 -21.52
C ASN A 312 -9.70 13.85 -20.02
N ALA A 313 -8.43 13.70 -19.68
CA ALA A 313 -7.90 13.86 -18.32
C ALA A 313 -7.67 15.34 -18.01
N LYS A 314 -8.75 16.08 -17.86
CA LYS A 314 -8.74 17.55 -17.67
C LYS A 314 -10.03 18.03 -17.01
N GLU A 315 -10.01 19.27 -16.53
CA GLU A 315 -11.23 19.94 -16.08
C GLU A 315 -12.30 19.94 -17.19
N GLY A 316 -13.55 19.74 -16.77
CA GLY A 316 -14.70 19.54 -17.65
C GLY A 316 -15.13 18.08 -17.71
N ASN A 317 -14.29 17.13 -17.33
CA ASN A 317 -14.67 15.74 -17.14
C ASN A 317 -15.00 15.48 -15.67
N GLY A 318 -16.26 15.67 -15.28
CA GLY A 318 -16.74 15.51 -13.92
C GLY A 318 -15.92 16.26 -12.89
N GLY A 319 -15.43 15.56 -11.87
CA GLY A 319 -14.62 16.14 -10.80
C GLY A 319 -13.12 16.22 -11.07
N TYR A 320 -12.65 15.86 -12.26
CA TYR A 320 -11.22 15.91 -12.57
C TYR A 320 -10.67 17.34 -12.39
N GLY A 321 -9.60 17.48 -11.61
CA GLY A 321 -8.99 18.77 -11.30
C GLY A 321 -9.72 19.60 -10.23
N LEU A 322 -10.82 19.09 -9.68
CA LEU A 322 -11.66 19.78 -8.68
C LEU A 322 -11.57 19.19 -7.26
N TRP A 323 -10.73 18.20 -7.07
CA TRP A 323 -10.34 17.69 -5.76
C TRP A 323 -8.95 18.17 -5.40
N LYS A 324 -8.71 18.40 -4.13
CA LYS A 324 -7.39 18.69 -3.58
C LYS A 324 -7.15 17.89 -2.32
N ALA A 325 -5.91 17.87 -1.86
CA ALA A 325 -5.49 17.12 -0.69
C ALA A 325 -4.90 18.02 0.39
N CYS A 326 -5.10 17.63 1.65
CA CYS A 326 -4.37 18.14 2.78
C CYS A 326 -4.10 17.01 3.78
N SER A 327 -3.30 17.27 4.81
CA SER A 327 -2.91 16.24 5.77
C SER A 327 -4.06 15.70 6.60
N GLY A 328 -5.09 16.50 6.84
CA GLY A 328 -6.20 16.13 7.70
C GLY A 328 -5.88 16.23 9.20
N PRO A 329 -6.77 15.68 10.05
CA PRO A 329 -6.69 15.86 11.50
C PRO A 329 -5.64 15.01 12.19
N GLN A 330 -5.18 13.95 11.55
CA GLN A 330 -4.26 12.99 12.13
C GLN A 330 -3.50 12.23 11.05
N ALA A 331 -2.20 12.05 11.24
CA ALA A 331 -1.37 11.25 10.36
C ALA A 331 -1.77 9.77 10.43
N TYR A 332 -1.80 9.11 9.28
CA TYR A 332 -2.07 7.68 9.16
C TYR A 332 -1.46 7.15 7.87
N TYR A 333 -1.41 5.85 7.73
CA TYR A 333 -1.13 5.17 6.46
C TYR A 333 -2.25 4.17 6.17
N TRP A 334 -2.37 3.79 4.91
CA TRP A 334 -3.36 2.79 4.51
C TRP A 334 -2.83 1.89 3.41
N GLY A 335 -2.79 0.57 3.70
CA GLY A 335 -2.37 -0.42 2.75
C GLY A 335 -0.87 -0.42 2.50
N GLY A 336 -0.49 -0.90 1.35
CA GLY A 336 0.88 -1.08 0.92
C GLY A 336 1.24 -2.54 0.74
N THR A 337 2.22 -2.76 -0.14
CA THR A 337 2.70 -4.09 -0.51
C THR A 337 4.17 -4.21 -0.16
N TRP A 338 4.53 -5.26 0.56
CA TRP A 338 5.91 -5.58 0.91
C TRP A 338 6.39 -6.80 0.15
N ILE A 339 7.66 -6.76 -0.24
CA ILE A 339 8.36 -7.84 -0.92
C ILE A 339 9.16 -8.61 0.13
N CYS A 340 8.94 -9.91 0.18
CA CYS A 340 9.66 -10.82 1.07
C CYS A 340 10.48 -11.83 0.26
N GLY A 341 11.67 -12.15 0.73
CA GLY A 341 12.43 -13.31 0.29
C GLY A 341 11.98 -14.53 1.08
N ALA A 342 11.69 -15.63 0.38
CA ALA A 342 11.28 -16.85 1.05
C ALA A 342 12.45 -17.58 1.67
N ILE A 343 12.23 -18.14 2.88
CA ILE A 343 13.19 -19.04 3.52
C ILE A 343 13.62 -20.12 2.53
N ASP A 344 14.89 -20.47 2.54
CA ASP A 344 15.45 -21.56 1.73
C ASP A 344 15.33 -21.37 0.21
N SER A 345 15.16 -20.12 -0.25
CA SER A 345 15.24 -19.81 -1.68
C SER A 345 16.63 -20.14 -2.24
N ASP A 346 16.68 -20.71 -3.44
CA ASP A 346 17.92 -21.00 -4.16
C ASP A 346 18.40 -19.83 -5.03
N ASN A 347 17.64 -18.75 -5.10
CA ASN A 347 17.90 -17.59 -5.94
C ASN A 347 18.01 -16.29 -5.12
N GLN A 348 18.61 -16.38 -3.93
CA GLN A 348 18.67 -15.27 -3.00
C GLN A 348 19.40 -14.03 -3.53
N ASP A 349 20.39 -14.22 -4.39
CA ASP A 349 21.12 -13.14 -5.04
C ASP A 349 20.22 -12.32 -5.99
N ILE A 350 19.39 -12.98 -6.77
CA ILE A 350 18.39 -12.32 -7.65
C ILE A 350 17.31 -11.65 -6.80
N VAL A 351 16.81 -12.32 -5.77
CA VAL A 351 15.84 -11.76 -4.82
C VAL A 351 16.38 -10.48 -4.20
N ALA A 352 17.61 -10.50 -3.72
CA ALA A 352 18.26 -9.33 -3.11
C ALA A 352 18.42 -8.18 -4.11
N ASP A 353 18.79 -8.46 -5.35
CA ASP A 353 18.94 -7.44 -6.40
C ASP A 353 17.58 -6.80 -6.75
N ILE A 354 16.55 -7.61 -6.93
CA ILE A 354 15.19 -7.10 -7.18
C ILE A 354 14.74 -6.17 -6.04
N MET A 355 14.89 -6.61 -4.79
CA MET A 355 14.52 -5.79 -3.64
C MET A 355 15.30 -4.48 -3.61
N LYS A 356 16.60 -4.53 -3.79
CA LYS A 356 17.48 -3.37 -3.73
C LYS A 356 17.18 -2.36 -4.84
N VAL A 357 17.01 -2.84 -6.07
CA VAL A 357 16.68 -1.99 -7.21
C VAL A 357 15.30 -1.36 -7.06
N MET A 358 14.29 -2.16 -6.72
CA MET A 358 12.90 -1.68 -6.66
C MET A 358 12.59 -0.82 -5.44
N THR A 359 13.33 -0.97 -4.33
CA THR A 359 12.99 -0.30 -3.06
C THR A 359 14.04 0.67 -2.55
N CYS A 360 15.29 0.59 -3.01
CA CYS A 360 16.39 1.43 -2.53
C CYS A 360 16.96 2.39 -3.60
N ASN A 361 16.74 2.10 -4.88
CA ASN A 361 17.30 2.92 -5.96
C ASN A 361 16.47 4.19 -6.16
N LYS A 362 17.10 5.35 -5.93
CA LYS A 362 16.43 6.66 -6.05
C LYS A 362 15.88 6.94 -7.45
N ASP A 363 16.65 6.64 -8.48
CA ASP A 363 16.25 6.94 -9.86
C ASP A 363 15.09 6.04 -10.32
N VAL A 364 15.09 4.78 -9.90
CA VAL A 364 13.96 3.86 -10.11
C VAL A 364 12.72 4.37 -9.36
N ALA A 365 12.86 4.79 -8.10
CA ALA A 365 11.76 5.36 -7.33
C ALA A 365 11.16 6.60 -8.01
N LYS A 366 11.99 7.52 -8.51
CA LYS A 366 11.53 8.69 -9.29
C LYS A 366 10.75 8.27 -10.53
N ALA A 367 11.28 7.32 -11.29
CA ALA A 367 10.64 6.83 -12.51
C ALA A 367 9.27 6.19 -12.22
N ILE A 368 9.16 5.44 -11.14
CA ILE A 368 7.88 4.85 -10.71
C ILE A 368 6.86 5.94 -10.39
N THR A 369 7.24 6.96 -9.62
CA THR A 369 6.33 8.07 -9.30
C THR A 369 5.90 8.83 -10.56
N GLU A 370 6.83 9.15 -11.45
CA GLU A 370 6.51 9.86 -12.69
C GLU A 370 5.62 9.05 -13.63
N GLY A 371 5.82 7.73 -13.69
CA GLY A 371 5.08 6.85 -14.61
C GLY A 371 3.75 6.32 -14.06
N GLU A 372 3.65 6.12 -12.75
CA GLU A 372 2.52 5.42 -12.12
C GLU A 372 1.79 6.28 -11.08
N GLN A 373 2.32 7.44 -10.73
CA GLN A 373 1.82 8.30 -9.65
C GLN A 373 1.85 7.63 -8.26
N ASP A 374 2.63 6.58 -8.09
CA ASP A 374 2.88 5.99 -6.78
C ASP A 374 3.65 6.98 -5.90
N TYR A 375 3.31 7.03 -4.62
CA TYR A 375 4.14 7.69 -3.64
C TYR A 375 5.23 6.71 -3.19
N THR A 376 6.45 6.88 -3.70
CA THR A 376 7.51 5.90 -3.49
C THR A 376 8.15 6.00 -2.11
N ASN A 377 8.65 4.87 -1.62
CA ASN A 377 9.30 4.74 -0.32
C ASN A 377 10.77 5.18 -0.35
N ASN A 378 11.00 6.39 -0.86
CA ASN A 378 12.32 6.98 -0.96
C ASN A 378 12.24 8.50 -0.78
N LYS A 379 12.67 8.98 0.37
CA LYS A 379 12.60 10.41 0.73
C LYS A 379 13.40 11.29 -0.21
N ALA A 380 14.57 10.83 -0.66
CA ALA A 380 15.41 11.59 -1.58
C ALA A 380 14.76 11.72 -2.97
N ALA A 381 14.11 10.65 -3.46
CA ALA A 381 13.36 10.68 -4.71
C ALA A 381 12.18 11.66 -4.63
N ILE A 382 11.40 11.60 -3.57
CA ILE A 382 10.27 12.51 -3.36
C ILE A 382 10.74 13.96 -3.28
N LYS A 383 11.84 14.23 -2.55
CA LYS A 383 12.41 15.58 -2.48
C LYS A 383 12.83 16.10 -3.87
N GLU A 384 13.51 15.29 -4.66
CA GLU A 384 13.92 15.69 -6.02
C GLU A 384 12.72 15.96 -6.92
N LEU A 385 11.64 15.18 -6.81
CA LEU A 385 10.41 15.40 -7.57
C LEU A 385 9.75 16.73 -7.19
N ILE A 386 9.65 17.02 -5.90
CA ILE A 386 9.09 18.28 -5.40
C ILE A 386 9.96 19.47 -5.87
N ASP A 387 11.27 19.39 -5.65
CA ASP A 387 12.21 20.45 -6.09
C ASP A 387 12.20 20.65 -7.61
N GLY A 388 11.91 19.59 -8.36
CA GLY A 388 11.76 19.63 -9.84
C GLY A 388 10.39 20.10 -10.33
N GLY A 389 9.47 20.45 -9.44
CA GLY A 389 8.16 21.00 -9.80
C GLY A 389 7.12 19.92 -10.18
N TYR A 390 7.24 18.71 -9.66
CA TYR A 390 6.23 17.67 -9.85
C TYR A 390 4.87 18.15 -9.34
N THR A 391 3.83 17.99 -10.15
CA THR A 391 2.46 18.33 -9.78
C THR A 391 1.49 17.23 -10.22
N ASN A 392 0.33 17.20 -9.57
CA ASN A 392 -0.73 16.25 -9.89
C ASN A 392 -1.89 16.99 -10.59
N ALA A 393 -2.09 16.74 -11.87
CA ALA A 393 -3.14 17.39 -12.66
C ALA A 393 -4.55 17.04 -12.15
N PHE A 394 -4.76 15.81 -11.65
CA PHE A 394 -6.03 15.41 -11.07
C PHE A 394 -6.38 16.27 -9.84
N LEU A 395 -5.39 16.68 -9.07
CA LEU A 395 -5.53 17.56 -7.92
C LEU A 395 -5.44 19.07 -8.29
N GLY A 396 -5.74 19.42 -9.53
CA GLY A 396 -5.72 20.80 -9.97
C GLY A 396 -4.33 21.42 -10.05
N GLY A 397 -3.30 20.62 -10.22
CA GLY A 397 -1.91 21.06 -10.28
C GLY A 397 -1.23 21.20 -8.92
N GLN A 398 -1.79 20.63 -7.86
CA GLN A 398 -1.17 20.60 -6.54
C GLN A 398 0.14 19.78 -6.58
N ASP A 399 1.17 20.24 -5.88
CA ASP A 399 2.47 19.58 -5.72
C ASP A 399 2.47 18.49 -4.63
#